data_66f92e81a5bb33e0cef6ff0cd5073a9b
#
_entry.id   66f92e81a5bb33e0cef6ff0cd5073a9b
#
_cell.length_a   1.000
_cell.length_b   1.000
_cell.length_c   1.000
_cell.angle_alpha   90.00
_cell.angle_beta   90.00
_cell.angle_gamma   90.00
#
_symmetry.space_group_name_H-M   'P 1'
#
loop_
_entity.id
_entity.type
_entity.pdbx_description
1 polymer ?
#
loop_
_entity_poly.entity_id
_entity_poly.type
_entity_poly.pdbx_seq_one_letter_code
_entity_poly.pdbx_strand_id
1 'polypeptide(L)'
;MTISRRAFGFSAAALAIVAAAPASAQSNLSAADQATLRQAQAYLTGLTAAQGNFIETGPGGQQRTGKFWLQRPGKMRFEYTEPAGLLVVADGNNVKRYDPRLNVFRQVPLAATPLSTFLAREVRLDQGVRVDRVTRMASGAFAITARDASKPAEGSVILAFAGSPLRLQEWSITDAQGSRTRIQLTSLQPASGLAASLFQLRDPTRRPSRN
;
A
#
# COMPACT_ATOMS: atom_id res chain seq x y z
N MET A 1 74.44 10.20 -49.80
CA MET A 1 73.97 10.58 -48.46
C MET A 1 72.47 10.47 -48.51
N THR A 2 71.91 9.31 -48.03
CA THR A 2 70.52 8.92 -48.20
C THR A 2 69.80 9.08 -46.85
N ILE A 3 68.81 9.95 -46.82
CA ILE A 3 67.97 10.19 -45.61
C ILE A 3 66.71 9.36 -45.72
N SER A 4 66.58 8.37 -44.84
CA SER A 4 65.45 7.47 -44.74
C SER A 4 64.30 8.16 -43.96
N ARG A 5 63.10 8.25 -44.57
CA ARG A 5 61.88 8.69 -43.92
C ARG A 5 61.20 7.50 -43.26
N ARG A 6 61.16 7.47 -41.92
CA ARG A 6 60.34 6.53 -41.17
C ARG A 6 58.93 7.09 -41.03
N ALA A 7 57.95 6.35 -41.56
CA ALA A 7 56.55 6.62 -41.40
C ALA A 7 56.09 6.14 -40.00
N PHE A 8 55.50 7.09 -39.21
CA PHE A 8 54.80 6.76 -37.97
C PHE A 8 53.37 6.38 -38.28
N GLY A 9 53.02 5.13 -38.09
CA GLY A 9 51.62 4.68 -38.14
C GLY A 9 50.89 5.00 -36.83
N PHE A 10 49.86 5.84 -36.93
CA PHE A 10 48.92 6.05 -35.84
C PHE A 10 47.90 4.93 -35.83
N SER A 11 47.98 4.02 -34.86
CA SER A 11 46.88 3.08 -34.55
C SER A 11 45.86 3.78 -33.69
N ALA A 12 44.69 4.05 -34.27
CA ALA A 12 43.52 4.54 -33.54
C ALA A 12 42.87 3.34 -32.79
N ALA A 13 43.07 3.27 -31.50
CA ALA A 13 42.32 2.35 -30.65
C ALA A 13 40.92 2.92 -30.41
N ALA A 14 39.91 2.31 -31.02
CA ALA A 14 38.51 2.63 -30.74
C ALA A 14 38.11 2.08 -29.37
N LEU A 15 37.94 2.97 -28.40
CA LEU A 15 37.41 2.65 -27.08
C LEU A 15 35.91 2.45 -27.22
N ALA A 16 35.43 1.19 -27.19
CA ALA A 16 34.00 0.89 -27.13
C ALA A 16 33.51 1.16 -25.69
N ILE A 17 32.79 2.26 -25.51
CA ILE A 17 32.09 2.57 -24.28
C ILE A 17 30.85 1.66 -24.24
N VAL A 18 30.92 0.56 -23.47
CA VAL A 18 29.76 -0.24 -23.13
C VAL A 18 28.94 0.58 -22.12
N ALA A 19 27.87 1.21 -22.59
CA ALA A 19 26.89 1.82 -21.71
C ALA A 19 26.20 0.72 -20.93
N ALA A 20 26.59 0.54 -19.66
CA ALA A 20 25.86 -0.27 -18.72
C ALA A 20 24.49 0.40 -18.47
N ALA A 21 23.42 -0.15 -19.07
CA ALA A 21 22.07 0.23 -18.71
C ALA A 21 21.87 -0.06 -17.21
N PRO A 22 21.27 0.84 -16.43
CA PRO A 22 20.94 0.56 -15.05
C PRO A 22 19.99 -0.65 -15.03
N ALA A 23 20.47 -1.78 -14.52
CA ALA A 23 19.61 -2.92 -14.23
C ALA A 23 18.57 -2.46 -13.21
N SER A 24 17.34 -2.24 -13.65
CA SER A 24 16.21 -2.07 -12.77
C SER A 24 16.18 -3.30 -11.88
N ALA A 25 16.42 -3.14 -10.58
CA ALA A 25 16.31 -4.21 -9.59
C ALA A 25 14.83 -4.55 -9.41
N GLN A 26 14.21 -5.11 -10.45
CA GLN A 26 12.99 -5.86 -10.32
C GLN A 26 13.34 -7.10 -9.49
N SER A 27 12.68 -7.26 -8.35
CA SER A 27 12.73 -8.51 -7.60
C SER A 27 12.47 -9.64 -8.61
N ASN A 28 13.42 -10.60 -8.73
CA ASN A 28 13.30 -11.75 -9.61
C ASN A 28 12.24 -12.71 -9.04
N LEU A 29 10.97 -12.32 -9.18
CA LEU A 29 9.84 -13.15 -8.77
C LEU A 29 9.70 -14.31 -9.73
N SER A 30 9.55 -15.51 -9.18
CA SER A 30 9.26 -16.71 -9.97
C SER A 30 7.97 -16.54 -10.78
N ALA A 31 7.79 -17.32 -11.84
CA ALA A 31 6.55 -17.32 -12.62
C ALA A 31 5.32 -17.63 -11.73
N ALA A 32 5.51 -18.50 -10.72
CA ALA A 32 4.48 -18.81 -9.73
C ALA A 32 4.15 -17.63 -8.82
N ASP A 33 5.17 -16.82 -8.41
CA ASP A 33 4.93 -15.61 -7.63
C ASP A 33 4.18 -14.55 -8.43
N GLN A 34 4.56 -14.37 -9.69
CA GLN A 34 3.88 -13.46 -10.61
C GLN A 34 2.42 -13.87 -10.82
N ALA A 35 2.11 -15.18 -10.93
CA ALA A 35 0.74 -15.66 -11.01
C ALA A 35 -0.06 -15.35 -9.74
N THR A 36 0.54 -15.55 -8.56
CA THR A 36 -0.06 -15.22 -7.26
C THR A 36 -0.32 -13.71 -7.13
N LEU A 37 0.61 -12.88 -7.59
CA LEU A 37 0.44 -11.42 -7.62
C LEU A 37 -0.73 -11.00 -8.50
N ARG A 38 -0.83 -11.55 -9.72
CA ARG A 38 -1.96 -11.25 -10.62
C ARG A 38 -3.29 -11.65 -10.00
N GLN A 39 -3.35 -12.79 -9.30
CA GLN A 39 -4.55 -13.24 -8.60
C GLN A 39 -4.95 -12.27 -7.47
N ALA A 40 -4.00 -11.84 -6.64
CA ALA A 40 -4.24 -10.86 -5.59
C ALA A 40 -4.68 -9.50 -6.15
N GLN A 41 -4.04 -9.04 -7.21
CA GLN A 41 -4.34 -7.79 -7.89
C GLN A 41 -5.76 -7.81 -8.50
N ALA A 42 -6.13 -8.89 -9.17
CA ALA A 42 -7.47 -9.06 -9.72
C ALA A 42 -8.54 -9.04 -8.62
N TYR A 43 -8.30 -9.76 -7.51
CA TYR A 43 -9.19 -9.74 -6.35
C TYR A 43 -9.35 -8.33 -5.78
N LEU A 44 -8.24 -7.63 -5.51
CA LEU A 44 -8.27 -6.28 -4.93
C LEU A 44 -8.94 -5.27 -5.85
N THR A 45 -8.71 -5.35 -7.16
CA THR A 45 -9.35 -4.48 -8.16
C THR A 45 -10.85 -4.76 -8.26
N GLY A 46 -11.25 -6.03 -8.19
CA GLY A 46 -12.66 -6.45 -8.18
C GLY A 46 -13.42 -6.03 -6.93
N LEU A 47 -12.72 -5.77 -5.82
CA LEU A 47 -13.33 -5.31 -4.57
C LEU A 47 -13.60 -3.81 -4.63
N THR A 48 -14.59 -3.39 -5.41
CA THR A 48 -14.92 -1.96 -5.65
C THR A 48 -15.58 -1.30 -4.45
N ALA A 49 -16.43 -2.02 -3.73
CA ALA A 49 -17.03 -1.58 -2.47
C ALA A 49 -17.21 -2.76 -1.52
N ALA A 50 -16.96 -2.54 -0.25
CA ALA A 50 -17.06 -3.55 0.79
C ALA A 50 -17.35 -2.93 2.16
N GLN A 51 -17.82 -3.75 3.07
CA GLN A 51 -17.97 -3.42 4.49
C GLN A 51 -17.69 -4.65 5.35
N GLY A 52 -17.40 -4.42 6.62
CA GLY A 52 -17.15 -5.51 7.56
C GLY A 52 -16.67 -5.04 8.91
N ASN A 53 -16.10 -5.98 9.65
CA ASN A 53 -15.55 -5.74 10.97
C ASN A 53 -14.04 -6.04 10.95
N PHE A 54 -13.31 -5.40 11.86
CA PHE A 54 -11.87 -5.58 11.98
C PHE A 54 -11.41 -5.63 13.45
N ILE A 55 -10.24 -6.21 13.64
CA ILE A 55 -9.43 -6.08 14.83
C ILE A 55 -8.10 -5.45 14.42
N GLU A 56 -7.76 -4.32 15.01
CA GLU A 56 -6.45 -3.70 14.91
C GLU A 56 -5.59 -4.12 16.08
N THR A 57 -4.37 -4.57 15.82
CA THR A 57 -3.34 -4.76 16.85
C THR A 57 -2.23 -3.76 16.59
N GLY A 58 -2.05 -2.82 17.51
CA GLY A 58 -1.03 -1.78 17.45
C GLY A 58 0.36 -2.27 17.87
N PRO A 59 1.40 -1.41 17.79
CA PRO A 59 2.78 -1.77 18.08
C PRO A 59 3.02 -2.31 19.49
N GLY A 60 2.25 -1.85 20.47
CA GLY A 60 2.32 -2.32 21.87
C GLY A 60 1.43 -3.54 22.18
N GLY A 61 0.88 -4.21 21.15
CA GLY A 61 -0.02 -5.36 21.31
C GLY A 61 -1.45 -4.99 21.73
N GLN A 62 -1.75 -3.70 21.94
CA GLN A 62 -3.11 -3.26 22.26
C GLN A 62 -4.04 -3.55 21.08
N GLN A 63 -5.18 -4.11 21.39
CA GLN A 63 -6.22 -4.40 20.40
C GLN A 63 -7.31 -3.35 20.42
N ARG A 64 -7.84 -3.06 19.22
CA ARG A 64 -8.98 -2.21 18.97
C ARG A 64 -9.89 -2.90 17.97
N THR A 65 -11.17 -2.74 18.12
CA THR A 65 -12.17 -3.31 17.22
C THR A 65 -13.00 -2.24 16.56
N GLY A 66 -13.60 -2.56 15.44
CA GLY A 66 -14.46 -1.61 14.77
C GLY A 66 -15.08 -2.14 13.48
N LYS A 67 -15.76 -1.25 12.80
CA LYS A 67 -16.37 -1.48 11.49
C LYS A 67 -15.62 -0.70 10.43
N PHE A 68 -15.59 -1.23 9.20
CA PHE A 68 -15.04 -0.51 8.08
C PHE A 68 -16.01 -0.51 6.89
N TRP A 69 -15.86 0.53 6.07
CA TRP A 69 -16.48 0.67 4.76
C TRP A 69 -15.41 1.10 3.78
N LEU A 70 -15.45 0.52 2.60
CA LEU A 70 -14.53 0.81 1.49
C LEU A 70 -15.36 1.09 0.26
N GLN A 71 -15.01 2.12 -0.49
CA GLN A 71 -15.56 2.42 -1.81
C GLN A 71 -14.48 3.02 -2.69
N ARG A 72 -14.04 2.27 -3.68
CA ARG A 72 -13.05 2.75 -4.65
C ARG A 72 -13.69 3.71 -5.67
N PRO A 73 -12.93 4.68 -6.15
CA PRO A 73 -11.58 5.04 -5.75
C PRO A 73 -11.55 5.93 -4.49
N GLY A 74 -10.49 5.77 -3.72
CA GLY A 74 -10.05 6.74 -2.73
C GLY A 74 -10.83 6.80 -1.42
N LYS A 75 -11.94 6.07 -1.26
CA LYS A 75 -12.82 6.22 -0.10
C LYS A 75 -12.74 5.03 0.84
N MET A 76 -12.58 5.33 2.12
CA MET A 76 -12.56 4.34 3.20
C MET A 76 -12.96 5.00 4.50
N ARG A 77 -13.65 4.26 5.38
CA ARG A 77 -13.96 4.65 6.74
C ARG A 77 -13.63 3.49 7.68
N PHE A 78 -12.91 3.79 8.74
CA PHE A 78 -12.78 2.95 9.93
C PHE A 78 -13.45 3.67 11.09
N GLU A 79 -14.37 2.98 11.74
CA GLU A 79 -15.08 3.45 12.92
C GLU A 79 -14.82 2.47 14.05
N TYR A 80 -14.07 2.91 15.05
CA TYR A 80 -13.66 2.08 16.16
C TYR A 80 -14.76 2.00 17.21
N THR A 81 -15.03 0.80 17.67
CA THR A 81 -15.92 0.56 18.81
C THR A 81 -15.15 0.80 20.11
N GLU A 82 -13.88 0.41 20.13
CA GLU A 82 -12.93 0.64 21.22
C GLU A 82 -11.62 1.24 20.67
N PRO A 83 -11.24 2.45 21.04
CA PRO A 83 -12.01 3.43 21.82
C PRO A 83 -13.18 4.02 21.02
N ALA A 84 -14.32 4.18 21.67
CA ALA A 84 -15.51 4.71 21.02
C ALA A 84 -15.29 6.10 20.39
N GLY A 85 -15.79 6.26 19.17
CA GLY A 85 -15.72 7.53 18.44
C GLY A 85 -14.40 7.84 17.74
N LEU A 86 -13.35 7.01 17.88
CA LEU A 86 -12.16 7.13 17.04
C LEU A 86 -12.54 6.82 15.60
N LEU A 87 -12.19 7.74 14.70
CA LEU A 87 -12.51 7.66 13.27
C LEU A 87 -11.25 7.83 12.42
N VAL A 88 -11.16 7.03 11.35
CA VAL A 88 -10.22 7.25 10.25
C VAL A 88 -11.02 7.23 8.95
N VAL A 89 -10.96 8.30 8.18
CA VAL A 89 -11.75 8.47 6.96
C VAL A 89 -10.85 8.94 5.82
N ALA A 90 -10.83 8.17 4.73
CA ALA A 90 -10.32 8.63 3.43
C ALA A 90 -11.52 9.12 2.60
N ASP A 91 -11.45 10.35 2.09
CA ASP A 91 -12.53 11.01 1.37
C ASP A 91 -12.30 11.09 -0.16
N GLY A 92 -11.22 10.49 -0.63
CA GLY A 92 -10.76 10.54 -2.01
C GLY A 92 -9.54 11.44 -2.21
N ASN A 93 -9.39 12.48 -1.39
CA ASN A 93 -8.28 13.44 -1.45
C ASN A 93 -7.37 13.37 -0.22
N ASN A 94 -7.97 13.19 0.95
CA ASN A 94 -7.28 13.22 2.23
C ASN A 94 -7.62 12.00 3.08
N VAL A 95 -6.71 11.64 3.96
CA VAL A 95 -6.95 10.76 5.11
C VAL A 95 -7.08 11.63 6.34
N LYS A 96 -8.18 11.50 7.04
CA LYS A 96 -8.54 12.26 8.24
C LYS A 96 -8.66 11.30 9.42
N ARG A 97 -8.10 11.68 10.55
CA ARG A 97 -8.23 10.95 11.81
C ARG A 97 -8.74 11.88 12.90
N TYR A 98 -9.78 11.46 13.58
CA TYR A 98 -10.30 12.14 14.77
C TYR A 98 -10.29 11.21 15.97
N ASP A 99 -9.68 11.66 17.06
CA ASP A 99 -9.68 10.98 18.35
C ASP A 99 -10.43 11.84 19.36
N PRO A 100 -11.69 11.49 19.71
CA PRO A 100 -12.51 12.33 20.58
C PRO A 100 -11.98 12.37 22.02
N ARG A 101 -11.28 11.33 22.50
CA ARG A 101 -10.72 11.30 23.87
C ARG A 101 -9.61 12.32 24.05
N LEU A 102 -8.84 12.55 22.99
CA LEU A 102 -7.75 13.52 22.98
C LEU A 102 -8.19 14.87 22.40
N ASN A 103 -9.40 14.92 21.83
CA ASN A 103 -9.90 16.04 21.02
C ASN A 103 -8.91 16.46 19.92
N VAL A 104 -8.31 15.47 19.24
CA VAL A 104 -7.29 15.70 18.22
C VAL A 104 -7.84 15.31 16.84
N PHE A 105 -7.79 16.25 15.92
CA PHE A 105 -8.05 16.05 14.50
C PHE A 105 -6.74 16.18 13.72
N ARG A 106 -6.49 15.22 12.81
CA ARG A 106 -5.33 15.22 11.90
C ARG A 106 -5.79 14.94 10.49
N GLN A 107 -5.15 15.57 9.52
CA GLN A 107 -5.41 15.36 8.10
C GLN A 107 -4.10 15.34 7.34
N VAL A 108 -3.97 14.38 6.41
CA VAL A 108 -2.85 14.27 5.49
C VAL A 108 -3.39 13.98 4.07
N PRO A 109 -2.70 14.40 3.00
CA PRO A 109 -3.09 14.02 1.65
C PRO A 109 -3.09 12.50 1.48
N LEU A 110 -4.11 11.93 0.84
CA LEU A 110 -4.18 10.49 0.56
C LEU A 110 -2.97 10.02 -0.25
N ALA A 111 -2.54 10.83 -1.23
CA ALA A 111 -1.38 10.55 -2.08
C ALA A 111 -0.06 10.42 -1.30
N ALA A 112 0.04 11.00 -0.10
CA ALA A 112 1.20 10.89 0.78
C ALA A 112 1.14 9.66 1.70
N THR A 113 0.18 8.76 1.50
CA THR A 113 -0.01 7.55 2.32
C THR A 113 0.02 6.29 1.46
N PRO A 114 0.44 5.14 2.00
CA PRO A 114 0.35 3.85 1.29
C PRO A 114 -1.08 3.49 0.88
N LEU A 115 -2.10 4.08 1.50
CA LEU A 115 -3.50 3.85 1.16
C LEU A 115 -3.84 4.29 -0.26
N SER A 116 -3.11 5.23 -0.86
CA SER A 116 -3.33 5.69 -2.24
C SER A 116 -3.30 4.53 -3.24
N THR A 117 -2.34 3.62 -3.11
CA THR A 117 -2.24 2.42 -3.95
C THR A 117 -3.40 1.45 -3.71
N PHE A 118 -3.73 1.20 -2.42
CA PHE A 118 -4.81 0.26 -2.08
C PHE A 118 -6.19 0.78 -2.40
N LEU A 119 -6.40 2.09 -2.37
CA LEU A 119 -7.68 2.72 -2.66
C LEU A 119 -7.79 3.21 -4.11
N ALA A 120 -6.80 2.96 -4.95
CA ALA A 120 -6.85 3.26 -6.38
C ALA A 120 -8.04 2.55 -7.06
N ARG A 121 -8.50 3.09 -8.18
CA ARG A 121 -9.52 2.44 -9.02
C ARG A 121 -9.05 1.06 -9.47
N GLU A 122 -7.82 0.98 -9.93
CA GLU A 122 -7.12 -0.25 -10.30
C GLU A 122 -5.92 -0.41 -9.36
N VAL A 123 -5.90 -1.52 -8.63
CA VAL A 123 -4.79 -1.80 -7.72
C VAL A 123 -3.64 -2.39 -8.52
N ARG A 124 -2.52 -1.69 -8.57
CA ARG A 124 -1.31 -2.11 -9.28
C ARG A 124 -0.24 -2.48 -8.27
N LEU A 125 0.06 -3.76 -8.17
CA LEU A 125 1.14 -4.29 -7.33
C LEU A 125 2.47 -4.42 -8.10
N ASP A 126 2.47 -4.04 -9.37
CA ASP A 126 3.57 -4.07 -10.32
C ASP A 126 4.08 -2.67 -10.71
N GLN A 127 3.43 -1.61 -10.26
CA GLN A 127 3.80 -0.22 -10.53
C GLN A 127 3.84 0.61 -9.25
N GLY A 128 4.95 1.32 -9.04
CA GLY A 128 5.16 2.12 -7.82
C GLY A 128 5.34 1.30 -6.55
N VAL A 129 5.24 -0.02 -6.66
CA VAL A 129 5.37 -0.98 -5.56
C VAL A 129 6.49 -1.96 -5.89
N ARG A 130 7.38 -2.19 -4.94
CA ARG A 130 8.36 -3.27 -4.99
C ARG A 130 7.87 -4.42 -4.13
N VAL A 131 7.61 -5.56 -4.75
CA VAL A 131 7.30 -6.80 -4.03
C VAL A 131 8.59 -7.45 -3.60
N ASP A 132 8.80 -7.57 -2.29
CA ASP A 132 9.99 -8.18 -1.73
C ASP A 132 9.86 -9.70 -1.65
N ARG A 133 8.64 -10.20 -1.37
CA ARG A 133 8.40 -11.63 -1.15
C ARG A 133 6.94 -12.02 -1.37
N VAL A 134 6.73 -13.23 -1.89
CA VAL A 134 5.46 -13.96 -1.84
C VAL A 134 5.68 -15.22 -1.00
N THR A 135 4.97 -15.32 0.12
CA THR A 135 5.03 -16.50 1.01
C THR A 135 3.75 -17.32 0.81
N ARG A 136 3.89 -18.60 0.46
CA ARG A 136 2.76 -19.54 0.33
C ARG A 136 2.74 -20.48 1.52
N MET A 137 1.53 -20.85 1.92
CA MET A 137 1.27 -21.81 2.98
C MET A 137 0.67 -23.09 2.39
N ALA A 138 0.86 -24.23 3.07
CA ALA A 138 0.33 -25.52 2.62
C ALA A 138 -1.21 -25.53 2.50
N SER A 139 -1.90 -24.67 3.24
CA SER A 139 -3.36 -24.47 3.17
C SER A 139 -3.86 -23.77 1.90
N GLY A 140 -2.96 -23.35 0.99
CA GLY A 140 -3.29 -22.51 -0.16
C GLY A 140 -3.40 -21.02 0.17
N ALA A 141 -3.27 -20.62 1.44
CA ALA A 141 -3.13 -19.24 1.84
C ALA A 141 -1.78 -18.67 1.38
N PHE A 142 -1.71 -17.35 1.18
CA PHE A 142 -0.45 -16.69 0.85
C PHE A 142 -0.39 -15.27 1.39
N ALA A 143 0.82 -14.76 1.52
CA ALA A 143 1.08 -13.39 1.90
C ALA A 143 2.04 -12.71 0.92
N ILE A 144 1.80 -11.45 0.63
CA ILE A 144 2.63 -10.59 -0.22
C ILE A 144 3.24 -9.52 0.65
N THR A 145 4.58 -9.46 0.70
CA THR A 145 5.32 -8.38 1.35
C THR A 145 5.77 -7.39 0.29
N ALA A 146 5.41 -6.13 0.46
CA ALA A 146 5.67 -5.08 -0.51
C ALA A 146 6.01 -3.76 0.20
N ARG A 147 6.68 -2.86 -0.54
CA ARG A 147 6.98 -1.50 -0.10
C ARG A 147 6.90 -0.52 -1.26
N ASP A 148 6.89 0.77 -0.95
CA ASP A 148 6.99 1.82 -1.95
C ASP A 148 8.32 1.66 -2.71
N ALA A 149 8.27 1.64 -4.04
CA ALA A 149 9.46 1.44 -4.87
C ALA A 149 10.39 2.67 -4.84
N SER A 150 9.83 3.88 -4.66
CA SER A 150 10.56 5.14 -4.61
C SER A 150 11.10 5.45 -3.21
N LYS A 151 10.45 4.91 -2.16
CA LYS A 151 10.74 5.19 -0.75
C LYS A 151 10.80 3.91 0.09
N PRO A 152 11.67 2.96 -0.24
CA PRO A 152 11.69 1.63 0.37
C PRO A 152 12.03 1.64 1.87
N ALA A 153 12.65 2.71 2.37
CA ALA A 153 12.98 2.88 3.78
C ALA A 153 11.79 3.39 4.63
N GLU A 154 10.72 3.90 4.02
CA GLU A 154 9.56 4.42 4.77
C GLU A 154 8.67 3.34 5.37
N GLY A 155 8.94 2.06 5.06
CA GLY A 155 8.26 0.94 5.66
C GLY A 155 7.84 -0.14 4.67
N SER A 156 6.98 -1.06 5.13
CA SER A 156 6.47 -2.17 4.32
C SER A 156 5.03 -2.50 4.66
N VAL A 157 4.36 -3.15 3.70
CA VAL A 157 3.01 -3.68 3.86
C VAL A 157 3.05 -5.18 3.60
N ILE A 158 2.34 -5.95 4.42
CA ILE A 158 2.07 -7.37 4.18
C ILE A 158 0.58 -7.52 3.97
N LEU A 159 0.18 -8.15 2.87
CA LEU A 159 -1.20 -8.50 2.56
C LEU A 159 -1.33 -10.01 2.63
N ALA A 160 -2.23 -10.53 3.46
CA ALA A 160 -2.48 -11.96 3.60
C ALA A 160 -3.85 -12.33 3.04
N PHE A 161 -3.85 -13.38 2.24
CA PHE A 161 -5.02 -13.89 1.54
C PHE A 161 -5.22 -15.36 1.85
N ALA A 162 -6.48 -15.79 1.93
CA ALA A 162 -6.84 -17.19 2.11
C ALA A 162 -8.25 -17.48 1.56
N GLY A 163 -8.58 -18.76 1.51
CA GLY A 163 -9.92 -19.23 1.18
C GLY A 163 -10.15 -19.53 -0.30
N SER A 164 -11.24 -20.23 -0.53
CA SER A 164 -11.81 -20.53 -1.84
C SER A 164 -13.32 -20.26 -1.78
N PRO A 165 -13.80 -19.14 -2.33
CA PRO A 165 -13.06 -18.12 -3.12
C PRO A 165 -12.04 -17.32 -2.30
N LEU A 166 -11.01 -16.80 -3.00
CA LEU A 166 -9.95 -16.00 -2.41
C LEU A 166 -10.50 -14.77 -1.70
N ARG A 167 -9.99 -14.48 -0.49
CA ARG A 167 -10.34 -13.30 0.30
C ARG A 167 -9.11 -12.70 0.98
N LEU A 168 -9.05 -11.38 1.05
CA LEU A 168 -8.13 -10.68 1.93
C LEU A 168 -8.55 -10.96 3.38
N GLN A 169 -7.61 -11.46 4.18
CA GLN A 169 -7.83 -11.77 5.61
C GLN A 169 -7.30 -10.69 6.52
N GLU A 170 -6.13 -10.16 6.18
CA GLU A 170 -5.46 -9.16 6.99
C GLU A 170 -4.43 -8.38 6.17
N TRP A 171 -4.03 -7.25 6.72
CA TRP A 171 -2.79 -6.59 6.33
C TRP A 171 -2.05 -6.07 7.55
N SER A 172 -0.74 -5.93 7.40
CA SER A 172 0.12 -5.30 8.39
C SER A 172 0.91 -4.20 7.72
N ILE A 173 1.08 -3.09 8.43
CA ILE A 173 1.95 -1.98 8.03
C ILE A 173 3.08 -1.92 9.04
N THR A 174 4.32 -1.89 8.56
CA THR A 174 5.50 -1.60 9.37
C THR A 174 6.03 -0.26 8.91
N ASP A 175 6.15 0.71 9.80
CA ASP A 175 6.67 2.04 9.49
C ASP A 175 8.22 2.08 9.45
N ALA A 176 8.79 3.25 9.17
CA ALA A 176 10.24 3.45 9.09
C ALA A 176 10.96 3.20 10.44
N GLN A 177 10.24 3.28 11.55
CA GLN A 177 10.75 3.03 12.91
C GLN A 177 10.62 1.57 13.34
N GLY A 178 10.08 0.71 12.46
CA GLY A 178 9.83 -0.71 12.75
C GLY A 178 8.54 -0.97 13.55
N SER A 179 7.74 0.06 13.82
CA SER A 179 6.46 -0.09 14.51
C SER A 179 5.45 -0.76 13.60
N ARG A 180 4.86 -1.85 14.08
CA ARG A 180 3.93 -2.67 13.29
C ARG A 180 2.49 -2.49 13.76
N THR A 181 1.61 -2.20 12.83
CA THR A 181 0.15 -2.23 13.01
C THR A 181 -0.44 -3.34 12.13
N ARG A 182 -1.22 -4.23 12.71
CA ARG A 182 -1.91 -5.32 12.01
C ARG A 182 -3.41 -5.07 12.03
N ILE A 183 -4.05 -5.22 10.89
CA ILE A 183 -5.51 -5.16 10.73
C ILE A 183 -5.99 -6.53 10.27
N GLN A 184 -6.73 -7.22 11.10
CA GLN A 184 -7.37 -8.48 10.78
C GLN A 184 -8.84 -8.24 10.47
N LEU A 185 -9.33 -8.75 9.35
CA LEU A 185 -10.73 -8.68 8.96
C LEU A 185 -11.49 -9.85 9.56
N THR A 186 -12.39 -9.58 10.49
CA THR A 186 -13.26 -10.62 11.09
C THR A 186 -14.50 -10.87 10.26
N SER A 187 -14.87 -9.90 9.43
CA SER A 187 -15.83 -10.08 8.34
C SER A 187 -15.49 -9.15 7.16
N LEU A 188 -15.76 -9.60 5.96
CA LEU A 188 -15.63 -8.82 4.72
C LEU A 188 -16.74 -9.24 3.77
N GLN A 189 -17.61 -8.30 3.41
CA GLN A 189 -18.72 -8.50 2.49
C GLN A 189 -18.69 -7.44 1.40
N PRO A 190 -18.92 -7.79 0.13
CA PRO A 190 -19.20 -6.81 -0.90
C PRO A 190 -20.36 -5.92 -0.49
N ALA A 191 -20.32 -4.66 -0.88
CA ALA A 191 -21.35 -3.68 -0.59
C ALA A 191 -21.75 -2.95 -1.87
N SER A 192 -22.95 -2.36 -1.86
CA SER A 192 -23.45 -1.48 -2.91
C SER A 192 -24.23 -0.34 -2.26
N GLY A 193 -24.29 0.81 -2.94
CA GLY A 193 -25.10 1.92 -2.47
C GLY A 193 -24.65 2.55 -1.15
N LEU A 194 -23.34 2.50 -0.84
CA LEU A 194 -22.81 3.13 0.37
C LEU A 194 -23.06 4.63 0.34
N ALA A 195 -23.65 5.17 1.42
CA ALA A 195 -23.97 6.58 1.52
C ALA A 195 -22.69 7.44 1.45
N ALA A 196 -22.68 8.49 0.65
CA ALA A 196 -21.53 9.38 0.52
C ALA A 196 -21.14 10.05 1.85
N SER A 197 -22.08 10.24 2.76
CA SER A 197 -21.86 10.78 4.11
C SER A 197 -20.92 9.92 4.97
N LEU A 198 -20.83 8.61 4.73
CA LEU A 198 -19.89 7.72 5.42
C LEU A 198 -18.44 8.18 5.24
N PHE A 199 -18.12 8.78 4.09
CA PHE A 199 -16.76 9.19 3.73
C PHE A 199 -16.53 10.69 3.96
N GLN A 200 -17.38 11.33 4.74
CA GLN A 200 -17.23 12.71 5.15
C GLN A 200 -16.84 12.79 6.62
N LEU A 201 -15.76 13.48 6.90
CA LEU A 201 -15.35 13.84 8.25
C LEU A 201 -14.92 15.30 8.25
N ARG A 202 -15.71 16.16 8.88
CA ARG A 202 -15.36 17.56 9.15
C ARG A 202 -14.54 17.61 10.42
N ASP A 203 -13.67 18.62 10.54
CA ASP A 203 -12.90 18.84 11.74
C ASP A 203 -13.81 19.27 12.90
N PRO A 204 -14.08 18.42 13.90
CA PRO A 204 -14.99 18.76 14.99
C PRO A 204 -14.31 19.64 16.07
N THR A 205 -12.99 19.84 15.97
CA THR A 205 -12.25 20.72 16.90
C THR A 205 -12.31 22.19 16.49
N ARG A 206 -12.75 22.50 15.25
CA ARG A 206 -12.94 23.87 14.78
C ARG A 206 -14.24 24.44 15.35
N ARG A 207 -14.11 25.50 16.13
CA ARG A 207 -15.28 26.31 16.51
C ARG A 207 -15.90 26.92 15.24
N PRO A 208 -17.24 26.94 15.11
CA PRO A 208 -17.87 27.70 14.05
C PRO A 208 -17.41 29.15 14.15
N SER A 209 -16.96 29.74 13.04
CA SER A 209 -16.72 31.19 13.00
C SER A 209 -18.06 31.89 13.30
N ARG A 210 -18.14 32.64 14.42
CA ARG A 210 -19.26 33.57 14.63
C ARG A 210 -19.08 34.67 13.57
N ASN A 211 -19.95 34.63 12.59
CA ASN A 211 -20.21 35.81 11.77
C ASN A 211 -21.06 36.81 12.58
#